data_130663a98495b8928142ef0b6cb2a4ce
#
_entry.id   130663a98495b8928142ef0b6cb2a4ce
#
_cell.length_a   1.000
_cell.length_b   1.000
_cell.length_c   1.000
_cell.angle_alpha   90.00
_cell.angle_beta   90.00
_cell.angle_gamma   90.00
#
_symmetry.space_group_name_H-M   'P 1'
#
loop_
_entity.id
_entity.type
_entity.pdbx_description
1 polymer ?
#
loop_
_entity_poly.entity_id
_entity_poly.type
_entity_poly.pdbx_seq_one_letter_code
_entity_poly.pdbx_strand_id
1 'polypeptide(L)'
;MFAKGKRSHTPYLTLIVLRNEKQHDLRGRVAFIAGKKQGNAVWRNAAKRRMREVCRAAGGPWEGYDVIFLAKSGIMKASYSKVLSACAEAAKKGGLQ
;
A
#
# COMPACT_ATOMS: atom_id res chain seq x y z
N MET A 1 12.64 3.62 12.22
CA MET A 1 12.59 3.76 10.76
C MET A 1 11.25 4.29 10.26
N PHE A 2 10.14 3.81 10.82
CA PHE A 2 8.82 4.29 10.41
C PHE A 2 8.35 5.53 11.15
N ALA A 3 9.19 6.08 12.03
CA ALA A 3 8.82 7.24 12.85
C ALA A 3 8.54 8.50 12.03
N LYS A 4 9.12 8.60 10.84
CA LYS A 4 8.92 9.75 9.94
C LYS A 4 7.86 9.51 8.88
N GLY A 5 7.32 8.30 8.81
CA GLY A 5 6.31 7.96 7.83
C GLY A 5 4.90 8.29 8.31
N LYS A 6 4.02 8.57 7.36
CA LYS A 6 2.61 8.73 7.65
C LYS A 6 1.92 7.40 7.44
N ARG A 7 1.15 6.98 8.42
CA ARG A 7 0.36 5.75 8.32
C ARG A 7 -1.10 6.08 8.10
N SER A 8 -1.66 5.48 7.09
CA SER A 8 -3.09 5.58 6.81
C SER A 8 -3.70 4.19 6.89
N HIS A 9 -4.61 4.01 7.83
CA HIS A 9 -5.26 2.72 8.06
C HIS A 9 -6.58 2.64 7.34
N THR A 10 -6.81 1.51 6.67
CA THR A 10 -8.11 1.19 6.09
C THR A 10 -8.53 -0.19 6.62
N PRO A 11 -9.80 -0.61 6.43
CA PRO A 11 -10.20 -1.95 6.83
C PRO A 11 -9.49 -3.08 6.08
N TYR A 12 -8.84 -2.77 4.96
CA TYR A 12 -8.28 -3.79 4.07
C TYR A 12 -6.77 -3.80 4.04
N LEU A 13 -6.14 -2.65 4.24
CA LEU A 13 -4.68 -2.53 4.22
C LEU A 13 -4.25 -1.27 4.96
N THR A 14 -2.96 -1.20 5.26
CA THR A 14 -2.36 0.01 5.82
C THR A 14 -1.35 0.54 4.81
N LEU A 15 -1.41 1.84 4.57
CA LEU A 15 -0.47 2.55 3.72
C LEU A 15 0.53 3.28 4.60
N ILE A 16 1.82 3.04 4.39
CA ILE A 16 2.88 3.79 5.05
C ILE A 16 3.61 4.59 4.00
N VAL A 17 3.56 5.91 4.11
CA VAL A 17 4.15 6.83 3.15
C VAL A 17 5.40 7.44 3.75
N LEU A 18 6.53 7.26 3.08
CA LEU A 18 7.82 7.80 3.49
C LEU A 18 8.33 8.74 2.41
N ARG A 19 8.70 9.94 2.81
CA ARG A 19 9.25 10.90 1.86
C ARG A 19 10.70 10.53 1.55
N ASN A 20 11.00 10.48 0.26
CA ASN A 20 12.32 10.04 -0.22
C ASN A 20 13.15 11.24 -0.66
N GLU A 21 13.67 12.00 0.31
CA GLU A 21 14.39 13.24 0.02
C GLU A 21 15.87 13.04 -0.31
N LYS A 22 16.44 11.92 0.13
CA LYS A 22 17.89 11.70 0.05
C LYS A 22 18.34 10.79 -1.08
N GLN A 23 17.43 10.26 -1.86
CA GLN A 23 17.80 9.35 -2.94
C GLN A 23 17.87 10.08 -4.27
N HIS A 24 18.86 9.72 -5.06
CA HIS A 24 19.06 10.29 -6.39
C HIS A 24 18.05 9.74 -7.40
N ASP A 25 17.37 8.66 -7.05
CA ASP A 25 16.35 8.06 -7.90
C ASP A 25 15.01 8.74 -7.64
N LEU A 26 14.52 9.47 -8.61
CA LEU A 26 13.24 10.16 -8.52
C LEU A 26 12.04 9.24 -8.61
N ARG A 27 12.26 7.98 -9.00
CA ARG A 27 11.17 7.01 -9.08
C ARG A 27 10.72 6.60 -7.69
N GLY A 28 9.42 6.55 -7.51
CA GLY A 28 8.87 6.05 -6.27
C GLY A 28 9.11 4.55 -6.11
N ARG A 29 9.24 4.12 -4.87
CA ARG A 29 9.35 2.71 -4.53
C ARG A 29 8.09 2.25 -3.84
N VAL A 30 7.67 1.03 -4.12
CA VAL A 30 6.50 0.44 -3.49
C VAL A 30 6.86 -0.95 -3.00
N ALA A 31 6.51 -1.24 -1.77
CA ALA A 31 6.67 -2.57 -1.19
C ALA A 31 5.31 -3.13 -0.80
N PHE A 32 5.12 -4.41 -1.02
CA PHE A 32 3.87 -5.11 -0.70
C PHE A 32 4.16 -6.20 0.31
N ILE A 33 3.57 -6.06 1.50
CA ILE A 33 3.83 -6.99 2.60
C ILE A 33 2.52 -7.65 3.03
N ALA A 34 2.53 -8.98 3.07
CA ALA A 34 1.43 -9.77 3.59
C ALA A 34 2.00 -10.68 4.69
N GLY A 35 1.54 -10.47 5.92
CA GLY A 35 2.09 -11.17 7.08
C GLY A 35 1.77 -12.66 7.11
N LYS A 36 2.69 -13.45 7.65
CA LYS A 36 2.53 -14.90 7.75
C LYS A 36 1.35 -15.30 8.64
N LYS A 37 1.03 -14.48 9.64
CA LYS A 37 -0.04 -14.77 10.58
C LYS A 37 -1.43 -14.61 9.99
N GLN A 38 -1.54 -13.96 8.83
CA GLN A 38 -2.83 -13.63 8.25
C GLN A 38 -3.32 -14.68 7.25
N GLY A 39 -2.45 -15.55 6.78
CA GLY A 39 -2.83 -16.59 5.84
C GLY A 39 -1.65 -17.41 5.34
N ASN A 40 -1.96 -18.42 4.55
CA ASN A 40 -0.95 -19.27 3.95
C ASN A 40 -0.29 -18.59 2.75
N ALA A 41 0.63 -19.30 2.08
CA ALA A 41 1.37 -18.75 0.94
C ALA A 41 0.44 -18.35 -0.21
N VAL A 42 -0.61 -19.12 -0.45
CA VAL A 42 -1.59 -18.81 -1.52
C VAL A 42 -2.29 -17.50 -1.22
N TRP A 43 -2.77 -17.33 0.02
CA TRP A 43 -3.42 -16.10 0.43
C TRP A 43 -2.47 -14.90 0.33
N ARG A 44 -1.23 -15.08 0.80
CA ARG A 44 -0.26 -13.98 0.77
C ARG A 44 0.05 -13.54 -0.65
N ASN A 45 0.22 -14.49 -1.56
CA ASN A 45 0.49 -14.16 -2.96
C ASN A 45 -0.70 -13.45 -3.61
N ALA A 46 -1.91 -13.91 -3.31
CA ALA A 46 -3.12 -13.26 -3.82
C ALA A 46 -3.27 -11.84 -3.27
N ALA A 47 -2.99 -11.64 -1.98
CA ALA A 47 -3.05 -10.33 -1.36
C ALA A 47 -2.04 -9.37 -1.98
N LYS A 48 -0.81 -9.82 -2.22
CA LYS A 48 0.21 -9.01 -2.88
C LYS A 48 -0.20 -8.63 -4.30
N ARG A 49 -0.77 -9.57 -5.05
CA ARG A 49 -1.26 -9.29 -6.40
C ARG A 49 -2.35 -8.22 -6.37
N ARG A 50 -3.30 -8.36 -5.45
CA ARG A 50 -4.40 -7.39 -5.34
C ARG A 50 -3.86 -6.00 -4.98
N MET A 51 -2.90 -5.93 -4.05
CA MET A 51 -2.28 -4.66 -3.69
C MET A 51 -1.54 -4.03 -4.87
N ARG A 52 -0.87 -4.83 -5.70
CA ARG A 52 -0.20 -4.30 -6.89
C ARG A 52 -1.20 -3.70 -7.87
N GLU A 53 -2.30 -4.38 -8.11
CA GLU A 53 -3.34 -3.88 -9.00
C GLU A 53 -3.97 -2.59 -8.47
N VAL A 54 -4.24 -2.55 -7.17
CA VAL A 54 -4.80 -1.37 -6.51
C VAL A 54 -3.81 -0.20 -6.60
N CYS A 55 -2.53 -0.46 -6.34
CA CYS A 55 -1.50 0.56 -6.42
C CYS A 55 -1.44 1.18 -7.82
N ARG A 56 -1.43 0.33 -8.84
CA ARG A 56 -1.38 0.79 -10.23
C ARG A 56 -2.61 1.62 -10.58
N ALA A 57 -3.78 1.16 -10.18
CA ALA A 57 -5.03 1.88 -10.45
C ALA A 57 -5.12 3.21 -9.70
N ALA A 58 -4.50 3.29 -8.52
CA ALA A 58 -4.49 4.52 -7.73
C ALA A 58 -3.43 5.54 -8.19
N GLY A 59 -2.61 5.18 -9.16
CA GLY A 59 -1.61 6.09 -9.72
C GLY A 59 -0.17 5.84 -9.27
N GLY A 60 0.08 4.76 -8.55
CA GLY A 60 1.44 4.44 -8.10
C GLY A 60 2.31 3.82 -9.18
N PRO A 61 3.60 3.75 -8.98
CA PRO A 61 4.33 4.33 -7.86
C PRO A 61 4.37 5.87 -7.92
N TRP A 62 4.60 6.51 -6.79
CA TRP A 62 4.60 7.97 -6.68
C TRP A 62 6.02 8.50 -6.56
N GLU A 63 6.39 9.43 -7.43
CA GLU A 63 7.73 10.00 -7.44
C GLU A 63 8.03 10.73 -6.12
N GLY A 64 9.25 10.52 -5.62
CA GLY A 64 9.70 11.17 -4.39
C GLY A 64 9.19 10.52 -3.11
N TYR A 65 8.45 9.42 -3.20
CA TYR A 65 7.91 8.73 -2.03
C TYR A 65 8.19 7.24 -2.07
N ASP A 66 8.46 6.70 -0.90
CA ASP A 66 8.47 5.25 -0.70
C ASP A 66 7.17 4.88 0.01
N VAL A 67 6.43 3.94 -0.55
CA VAL A 67 5.12 3.55 -0.02
C VAL A 67 5.14 2.07 0.31
N ILE A 68 4.67 1.73 1.50
CA ILE A 68 4.57 0.34 1.93
C ILE A 68 3.09 -0.01 2.09
N PHE A 69 2.67 -1.06 1.41
CA PHE A 69 1.33 -1.61 1.52
C PHE A 69 1.36 -2.81 2.43
N LEU A 70 0.68 -2.72 3.57
CA LEU A 70 0.56 -3.81 4.52
C LEU A 70 -0.84 -4.40 4.43
N ALA A 71 -0.95 -5.66 4.01
CA ALA A 71 -2.23 -6.32 3.87
C ALA A 71 -2.84 -6.63 5.24
N LYS A 72 -4.15 -6.40 5.35
CA LYS A 72 -4.94 -6.86 6.50
C LYS A 72 -5.76 -8.06 6.08
N SER A 73 -6.25 -8.81 7.07
CA SER A 73 -7.01 -10.05 6.81
C SER A 73 -8.23 -9.82 5.94
N GLY A 74 -8.82 -8.63 5.96
CA GLY A 74 -9.99 -8.31 5.16
C GLY A 74 -9.74 -8.00 3.69
N ILE A 75 -8.48 -7.94 3.26
CA ILE A 75 -8.16 -7.49 1.89
C ILE A 75 -8.76 -8.39 0.81
N MET A 76 -8.89 -9.68 1.08
CA MET A 76 -9.44 -10.62 0.13
C MET A 76 -10.94 -10.86 0.30
N LYS A 77 -11.52 -10.33 1.37
CA LYS A 77 -12.97 -10.50 1.66
C LYS A 77 -13.82 -9.42 1.01
N ALA A 78 -13.23 -8.27 0.70
CA ALA A 78 -13.93 -7.16 0.08
C ALA A 78 -13.77 -7.20 -1.44
N SER A 79 -14.68 -6.53 -2.14
CA SER A 79 -14.54 -6.40 -3.59
C SER A 79 -13.35 -5.51 -3.94
N TYR A 80 -12.82 -5.70 -5.13
CA TYR A 80 -11.68 -4.93 -5.63
C TYR A 80 -11.97 -3.41 -5.57
N SER A 81 -13.17 -3.00 -5.99
CA SER A 81 -13.50 -1.57 -6.01
C SER A 81 -13.53 -0.96 -4.62
N LYS A 82 -13.97 -1.71 -3.60
CA LYS A 82 -13.92 -1.21 -2.22
C LYS A 82 -12.50 -1.02 -1.73
N VAL A 83 -11.64 -1.99 -2.03
CA VAL A 83 -10.23 -1.90 -1.66
C VAL A 83 -9.56 -0.73 -2.37
N LEU A 84 -9.85 -0.56 -3.66
CA LEU A 84 -9.30 0.53 -4.46
C LEU A 84 -9.75 1.89 -3.92
N SER A 85 -11.02 2.06 -3.60
CA SER A 85 -11.53 3.32 -3.03
C SER A 85 -10.85 3.65 -1.71
N ALA A 86 -10.71 2.66 -0.84
CA ALA A 86 -10.04 2.86 0.45
C ALA A 86 -8.58 3.24 0.26
N CYS A 87 -7.90 2.60 -0.68
CA CYS A 87 -6.51 2.90 -0.99
C CYS A 87 -6.35 4.32 -1.55
N ALA A 88 -7.24 4.74 -2.46
CA ALA A 88 -7.20 6.07 -3.04
C ALA A 88 -7.38 7.15 -1.96
N GLU A 89 -8.32 6.94 -1.04
CA GLU A 89 -8.51 7.86 0.08
C GLU A 89 -7.28 7.91 0.98
N ALA A 90 -6.69 6.76 1.29
CA ALA A 90 -5.49 6.70 2.11
C ALA A 90 -4.33 7.42 1.43
N ALA A 91 -4.21 7.30 0.12
CA ALA A 91 -3.17 7.99 -0.64
C ALA A 91 -3.35 9.51 -0.57
N LYS A 92 -4.58 10.00 -0.67
CA LYS A 92 -4.86 11.43 -0.52
C LYS A 92 -4.49 11.91 0.87
N LYS A 93 -4.89 11.17 1.90
CA LYS A 93 -4.57 11.54 3.29
C LYS A 93 -3.07 11.53 3.54
N GLY A 94 -2.35 10.67 2.86
CA GLY A 94 -0.90 10.59 2.96
C GLY A 94 -0.16 11.62 2.13
N GLY A 95 -0.86 12.43 1.36
CA GLY A 95 -0.24 13.49 0.54
C GLY A 95 0.31 13.01 -0.79
N LEU A 96 -0.13 11.84 -1.27
CA LEU A 96 0.35 11.29 -2.54
C LEU A 96 -0.40 11.84 -3.76
N GLN A 97 -1.55 12.44 -3.53
CA GLN A 97 -2.37 13.01 -4.60
C GLN A 97 -2.86 14.39 -4.23
#